data_44866c0fe2cc092529f982c241d01513
#
_entry.id   44866c0fe2cc092529f982c241d01513
#
_cell.length_a   1.000
_cell.length_b   1.000
_cell.length_c   1.000
_cell.angle_alpha   90.00
_cell.angle_beta   90.00
_cell.angle_gamma   90.00
#
_symmetry.space_group_name_H-M   'P 1'
#
loop_
_entity.id
_entity.type
_entity.pdbx_description
1 polymer ?
#
loop_
_entity_poly.entity_id
_entity_poly.type
_entity_poly.pdbx_seq_one_letter_code
_entity_poly.pdbx_strand_id
1 'polypeptide(L)'
;MNAAFIPVRGGSKSIPLKNIKPICGKPLVYWTVKAASLCKFIDVVYVATDSDLIRQTVEDFALDKVKVIGRSAQSASDTASTESAMLEFAESFDFDNIVLIQATSPLLTAEDLDRGFEIFAREDTDSVLSAVKQYRFNWSVDEKGIATPTNYDVFNRPRRQDFDGYLVENGAFYITSKADLLKSQNRVSGNIKPC
;
A
#
# COMPACT_ATOMS: atom_id res chain seq x y z
N MET A 1 18.54 -3.18 -5.67
CA MET A 1 17.52 -4.23 -5.50
C MET A 1 16.22 -3.60 -5.02
N ASN A 2 15.11 -3.86 -5.70
CA ASN A 2 13.78 -3.40 -5.34
C ASN A 2 13.01 -4.52 -4.63
N ALA A 3 12.61 -4.31 -3.38
CA ALA A 3 11.89 -5.28 -2.58
C ALA A 3 10.41 -4.88 -2.43
N ALA A 4 9.49 -5.79 -2.73
CA ALA A 4 8.11 -5.64 -2.32
C ALA A 4 7.94 -6.15 -0.89
N PHE A 5 7.23 -5.39 -0.06
CA PHE A 5 6.90 -5.74 1.31
C PHE A 5 5.38 -5.75 1.48
N ILE A 6 4.83 -6.93 1.80
CA ILE A 6 3.39 -7.17 1.95
C ILE A 6 3.13 -7.66 3.38
N PRO A 7 2.83 -6.76 4.32
CA PRO A 7 2.54 -7.14 5.70
C PRO A 7 1.13 -7.72 5.83
N VAL A 8 1.03 -8.96 6.31
CA VAL A 8 -0.22 -9.71 6.45
C VAL A 8 -0.29 -10.35 7.83
N ARG A 9 -1.02 -9.75 8.74
CA ARG A 9 -1.19 -10.32 10.09
C ARG A 9 -2.35 -11.31 10.17
N GLY A 10 -2.25 -12.29 11.06
CA GLY A 10 -3.31 -13.27 11.35
C GLY A 10 -4.51 -12.67 12.08
N GLY A 11 -4.25 -11.71 12.98
CA GLY A 11 -5.27 -11.06 13.81
C GLY A 11 -6.02 -9.95 13.09
N SER A 12 -7.07 -10.26 12.33
CA SER A 12 -7.97 -9.25 11.77
C SER A 12 -9.24 -9.13 12.61
N LYS A 13 -9.49 -7.94 13.22
CA LYS A 13 -10.64 -7.70 14.11
C LYS A 13 -11.98 -7.72 13.40
N SER A 14 -12.09 -7.05 12.25
CA SER A 14 -13.36 -6.90 11.53
C SER A 14 -13.77 -8.15 10.76
N ILE A 15 -12.81 -8.86 10.20
CA ILE A 15 -13.03 -10.08 9.42
C ILE A 15 -11.93 -11.08 9.82
N PRO A 16 -12.23 -12.13 10.59
CA PRO A 16 -11.25 -13.14 10.96
C PRO A 16 -10.57 -13.76 9.73
N LEU A 17 -9.24 -13.87 9.77
CA LEU A 17 -8.42 -14.41 8.69
C LEU A 17 -8.68 -13.74 7.32
N LYS A 18 -8.98 -12.46 7.32
CA LYS A 18 -9.34 -11.69 6.10
C LYS A 18 -8.42 -11.97 4.91
N ASN A 19 -7.11 -12.01 5.16
CA ASN A 19 -6.11 -12.10 4.10
C ASN A 19 -6.10 -13.42 3.33
N ILE A 20 -6.66 -14.47 3.91
CA ILE A 20 -6.79 -15.79 3.26
C ILE A 20 -8.24 -16.14 2.89
N LYS A 21 -9.21 -15.23 3.11
CA LYS A 21 -10.57 -15.44 2.61
C LYS A 21 -10.59 -15.42 1.08
N PRO A 22 -11.34 -16.33 0.45
CA PRO A 22 -11.39 -16.42 -1.00
C PRO A 22 -12.15 -15.24 -1.62
N ILE A 23 -11.54 -14.63 -2.63
CA ILE A 23 -12.14 -13.67 -3.56
C ILE A 23 -11.89 -14.20 -4.97
N CYS A 24 -12.93 -14.41 -5.76
CA CYS A 24 -12.83 -15.00 -7.11
C CYS A 24 -12.01 -16.30 -7.11
N GLY A 25 -12.24 -17.17 -6.13
CA GLY A 25 -11.64 -18.50 -6.03
C GLY A 25 -10.18 -18.56 -5.55
N LYS A 26 -9.58 -17.42 -5.15
CA LYS A 26 -8.23 -17.34 -4.58
C LYS A 26 -8.23 -16.55 -3.27
N PRO A 27 -7.31 -16.83 -2.32
CA PRO A 27 -7.14 -16.01 -1.11
C PRO A 27 -6.93 -14.52 -1.45
N LEU A 28 -7.45 -13.61 -0.61
CA LEU A 28 -7.31 -12.16 -0.84
C LEU A 28 -5.85 -11.75 -1.12
N VAL A 29 -4.91 -12.22 -0.32
CA VAL A 29 -3.48 -11.91 -0.45
C VAL A 29 -2.86 -12.39 -1.75
N TYR A 30 -3.43 -13.42 -2.38
CA TYR A 30 -2.93 -13.98 -3.66
C TYR A 30 -2.83 -12.91 -4.75
N TRP A 31 -3.83 -12.04 -4.85
CA TRP A 31 -3.93 -11.07 -5.94
C TRP A 31 -2.79 -10.05 -5.91
N THR A 32 -2.49 -9.50 -4.74
CA THR A 32 -1.40 -8.53 -4.59
C THR A 32 -0.01 -9.18 -4.66
N VAL A 33 0.15 -10.39 -4.12
CA VAL A 33 1.40 -11.16 -4.23
C VAL A 33 1.68 -11.51 -5.69
N LYS A 34 0.66 -11.95 -6.44
CA LYS A 34 0.78 -12.22 -7.87
C LYS A 34 1.14 -10.96 -8.66
N ALA A 35 0.46 -9.84 -8.43
CA ALA A 35 0.78 -8.57 -9.08
C ALA A 35 2.24 -8.17 -8.84
N ALA A 36 2.70 -8.25 -7.58
CA ALA A 36 4.08 -7.96 -7.21
C ALA A 36 5.10 -8.91 -7.88
N SER A 37 4.81 -10.20 -7.95
CA SER A 37 5.72 -11.18 -8.56
C SER A 37 5.85 -11.01 -10.09
N LEU A 38 4.83 -10.47 -10.74
CA LEU A 38 4.80 -10.20 -12.19
C LEU A 38 5.37 -8.82 -12.55
N CYS A 39 5.52 -7.89 -11.61
CA CYS A 39 6.10 -6.58 -11.85
C CYS A 39 7.56 -6.72 -12.32
N LYS A 40 7.94 -5.97 -13.37
CA LYS A 40 9.26 -6.02 -14.01
C LYS A 40 10.36 -5.43 -13.14
N PHE A 41 10.01 -4.47 -12.29
CA PHE A 41 10.97 -3.72 -11.46
C PHE A 41 11.18 -4.35 -10.08
N ILE A 42 10.36 -5.31 -9.65
CA ILE A 42 10.50 -5.97 -8.35
C ILE A 42 11.40 -7.19 -8.46
N ASP A 43 12.48 -7.22 -7.69
CA ASP A 43 13.44 -8.32 -7.65
C ASP A 43 12.99 -9.44 -6.70
N VAL A 44 12.35 -9.07 -5.58
CA VAL A 44 11.92 -10.01 -4.54
C VAL A 44 10.64 -9.51 -3.84
N VAL A 45 9.75 -10.44 -3.51
CA VAL A 45 8.50 -10.16 -2.80
C VAL A 45 8.55 -10.81 -1.42
N TYR A 46 8.52 -10.00 -0.38
CA TYR A 46 8.45 -10.47 1.00
C TYR A 46 7.03 -10.36 1.54
N VAL A 47 6.45 -11.49 1.92
CA VAL A 47 5.17 -11.54 2.63
C VAL A 47 5.48 -11.75 4.11
N ALA A 48 5.21 -10.73 4.93
CA ALA A 48 5.54 -10.74 6.36
C ALA A 48 4.30 -11.12 7.19
N THR A 49 4.36 -12.24 7.92
CA THR A 49 3.22 -12.74 8.71
C THR A 49 3.65 -13.33 10.06
N ASP A 50 2.76 -13.21 11.04
CA ASP A 50 2.80 -13.83 12.36
C ASP A 50 1.98 -15.15 12.44
N SER A 51 1.37 -15.56 11.31
CA SER A 51 0.44 -16.70 11.26
C SER A 51 0.99 -17.84 10.38
N ASP A 52 1.15 -19.03 10.94
CA ASP A 52 1.58 -20.22 10.20
C ASP A 52 0.58 -20.60 9.10
N LEU A 53 -0.72 -20.40 9.33
CA LEU A 53 -1.74 -20.68 8.33
C LEU A 53 -1.60 -19.74 7.11
N ILE A 54 -1.31 -18.44 7.32
CA ILE A 54 -1.06 -17.50 6.23
C ILE A 54 0.25 -17.85 5.54
N ARG A 55 1.29 -18.21 6.30
CA ARG A 55 2.57 -18.68 5.75
C ARG A 55 2.37 -19.82 4.77
N GLN A 56 1.77 -20.91 5.21
CA GLN A 56 1.52 -22.08 4.39
C GLN A 56 0.68 -21.73 3.15
N THR A 57 -0.38 -20.91 3.33
CA THR A 57 -1.24 -20.48 2.22
C THR A 57 -0.45 -19.73 1.15
N VAL A 58 0.50 -18.86 1.54
CA VAL A 58 1.31 -18.09 0.58
C VAL A 58 2.37 -18.95 -0.08
N GLU A 59 3.01 -19.85 0.67
CA GLU A 59 3.99 -20.81 0.14
C GLU A 59 3.37 -21.74 -0.91
N ASP A 60 2.11 -22.16 -0.71
CA ASP A 60 1.34 -22.99 -1.64
C ASP A 60 1.02 -22.28 -2.99
N PHE A 61 1.20 -20.95 -3.09
CA PHE A 61 1.06 -20.27 -4.38
C PHE A 61 2.17 -20.62 -5.35
N ALA A 62 3.32 -21.08 -4.86
CA ALA A 62 4.50 -21.44 -5.65
C ALA A 62 4.88 -20.39 -6.71
N LEU A 63 4.78 -19.10 -6.34
CA LEU A 63 5.10 -17.98 -7.22
C LEU A 63 6.61 -17.63 -7.12
N ASP A 64 7.21 -17.36 -8.26
CA ASP A 64 8.59 -16.89 -8.33
C ASP A 64 8.78 -15.57 -7.58
N LYS A 65 10.00 -15.32 -7.09
CA LYS A 65 10.43 -14.14 -6.31
C LYS A 65 9.77 -14.02 -4.92
N VAL A 66 8.81 -14.89 -4.53
CA VAL A 66 8.07 -14.77 -3.26
C VAL A 66 8.79 -15.49 -2.14
N LYS A 67 8.97 -14.76 -1.01
CA LYS A 67 9.52 -15.29 0.24
C LYS A 67 8.60 -14.93 1.40
N VAL A 68 8.28 -15.90 2.24
CA VAL A 68 7.50 -15.65 3.45
C VAL A 68 8.44 -15.48 4.63
N ILE A 69 8.28 -14.36 5.35
CA ILE A 69 9.09 -14.02 6.52
C ILE A 69 8.23 -13.87 7.77
N GLY A 70 8.85 -13.98 8.93
CA GLY A 70 8.19 -13.72 10.22
C GLY A 70 7.98 -12.22 10.46
N ARG A 71 7.07 -11.91 11.38
CA ARG A 71 6.90 -10.59 12.00
C ARG A 71 7.03 -10.72 13.50
N SER A 72 7.61 -9.71 14.15
CA SER A 72 7.61 -9.67 15.61
C SER A 72 6.18 -9.50 16.15
N ALA A 73 5.94 -9.99 17.36
CA ALA A 73 4.66 -9.76 18.04
C ALA A 73 4.37 -8.26 18.24
N GLN A 74 5.42 -7.44 18.37
CA GLN A 74 5.30 -6.00 18.50
C GLN A 74 4.76 -5.37 17.20
N SER A 75 5.36 -5.67 16.04
CA SER A 75 4.92 -5.13 14.74
C SER A 75 3.60 -5.72 14.23
N ALA A 76 3.21 -6.92 14.72
CA ALA A 76 1.94 -7.57 14.42
C ALA A 76 0.80 -7.14 15.35
N SER A 77 1.07 -6.34 16.40
CA SER A 77 0.05 -5.89 17.34
C SER A 77 -1.02 -5.01 16.69
N ASP A 78 -2.17 -4.87 17.36
CA ASP A 78 -3.30 -4.05 16.87
C ASP A 78 -3.01 -2.54 16.83
N THR A 79 -2.06 -2.09 17.64
CA THR A 79 -1.65 -0.68 17.76
C THR A 79 -0.40 -0.37 16.94
N ALA A 80 0.27 -1.38 16.38
CA ALA A 80 1.44 -1.18 15.55
C ALA A 80 1.08 -0.49 14.22
N SER A 81 1.84 0.53 13.88
CA SER A 81 1.72 1.17 12.58
C SER A 81 2.29 0.28 11.46
N THR A 82 1.90 0.54 10.24
CA THR A 82 2.52 -0.13 9.08
C THR A 82 4.00 0.25 8.96
N GLU A 83 4.34 1.49 9.31
CA GLU A 83 5.72 2.00 9.33
C GLU A 83 6.61 1.20 10.28
N SER A 84 6.12 0.83 11.48
CA SER A 84 6.90 0.03 12.41
C SER A 84 7.29 -1.34 11.83
N ALA A 85 6.40 -1.94 11.03
CA ALA A 85 6.71 -3.18 10.33
C ALA A 85 7.69 -2.98 9.16
N MET A 86 7.62 -1.85 8.45
CA MET A 86 8.57 -1.51 7.38
C MET A 86 9.97 -1.24 7.94
N LEU A 87 10.06 -0.57 9.09
CA LEU A 87 11.33 -0.28 9.75
C LEU A 87 11.98 -1.55 10.30
N GLU A 88 11.23 -2.44 10.96
CA GLU A 88 11.70 -3.76 11.38
C GLU A 88 12.25 -4.57 10.19
N PHE A 89 11.55 -4.53 9.06
CA PHE A 89 12.00 -5.16 7.82
C PHE A 89 13.29 -4.53 7.30
N ALA A 90 13.37 -3.19 7.28
CA ALA A 90 14.54 -2.46 6.78
C ALA A 90 15.81 -2.67 7.63
N GLU A 91 15.66 -2.94 8.93
CA GLU A 91 16.78 -3.30 9.81
C GLU A 91 17.31 -4.72 9.55
N SER A 92 16.45 -5.62 9.07
CA SER A 92 16.74 -7.05 8.94
C SER A 92 17.14 -7.49 7.52
N PHE A 93 16.83 -6.71 6.50
CA PHE A 93 17.04 -7.07 5.09
C PHE A 93 17.75 -5.98 4.30
N ASP A 94 18.56 -6.41 3.32
CA ASP A 94 19.21 -5.49 2.39
C ASP A 94 18.36 -5.29 1.14
N PHE A 95 18.15 -4.02 0.79
CA PHE A 95 17.49 -3.56 -0.43
C PHE A 95 17.80 -2.06 -0.63
N ASP A 96 17.65 -1.55 -1.85
CA ASP A 96 17.81 -0.13 -2.14
C ASP A 96 16.45 0.60 -2.03
N ASN A 97 15.41 0.02 -2.63
CA ASN A 97 14.07 0.58 -2.64
C ASN A 97 13.04 -0.44 -2.14
N ILE A 98 12.01 0.06 -1.48
CA ILE A 98 10.90 -0.73 -0.97
C ILE A 98 9.58 -0.27 -1.61
N VAL A 99 8.78 -1.22 -2.07
CA VAL A 99 7.37 -0.99 -2.35
C VAL A 99 6.52 -1.68 -1.29
N LEU A 100 5.90 -0.88 -0.43
CA LEU A 100 4.86 -1.37 0.46
C LEU A 100 3.59 -1.64 -0.34
N ILE A 101 3.03 -2.85 -0.22
CA ILE A 101 1.76 -3.22 -0.89
C ILE A 101 0.78 -3.71 0.18
N GLN A 102 -0.43 -3.16 0.18
CA GLN A 102 -1.47 -3.61 1.08
C GLN A 102 -2.29 -4.75 0.46
N ALA A 103 -2.37 -5.89 1.16
CA ALA A 103 -3.09 -7.09 0.71
C ALA A 103 -4.59 -6.85 0.45
N THR A 104 -5.13 -5.72 0.92
CA THR A 104 -6.53 -5.32 0.77
C THR A 104 -6.86 -4.67 -0.57
N SER A 105 -5.94 -4.67 -1.52
CA SER A 105 -6.11 -4.08 -2.86
C SER A 105 -6.09 -5.17 -3.96
N PRO A 106 -7.10 -6.06 -4.02
CA PRO A 106 -7.08 -7.23 -4.91
C PRO A 106 -7.16 -6.88 -6.42
N LEU A 107 -7.44 -5.63 -6.76
CA LEU A 107 -7.48 -5.15 -8.14
C LEU A 107 -6.15 -4.54 -8.60
N LEU A 108 -5.14 -4.48 -7.73
CA LEU A 108 -3.80 -4.03 -8.09
C LEU A 108 -3.20 -4.95 -9.15
N THR A 109 -2.64 -4.36 -10.20
CA THR A 109 -1.99 -5.09 -11.30
C THR A 109 -0.48 -4.89 -11.30
N ALA A 110 0.24 -5.73 -12.04
CA ALA A 110 1.68 -5.54 -12.25
C ALA A 110 1.99 -4.25 -13.01
N GLU A 111 1.13 -3.88 -13.95
CA GLU A 111 1.25 -2.66 -14.75
C GLU A 111 1.09 -1.40 -13.89
N ASP A 112 0.26 -1.43 -12.84
CA ASP A 112 0.15 -0.31 -11.89
C ASP A 112 1.46 -0.12 -11.12
N LEU A 113 2.07 -1.23 -10.68
CA LEU A 113 3.37 -1.21 -10.01
C LEU A 113 4.49 -0.76 -10.95
N ASP A 114 4.50 -1.26 -12.19
CA ASP A 114 5.47 -0.84 -13.22
C ASP A 114 5.42 0.69 -13.41
N ARG A 115 4.21 1.27 -13.58
CA ARG A 115 4.03 2.73 -13.67
C ARG A 115 4.50 3.46 -12.42
N GLY A 116 4.25 2.91 -11.24
CA GLY A 116 4.74 3.47 -9.99
C GLY A 116 6.27 3.58 -9.97
N PHE A 117 6.98 2.54 -10.39
CA PHE A 117 8.44 2.56 -10.50
C PHE A 117 8.95 3.50 -11.59
N GLU A 118 8.27 3.62 -12.73
CA GLU A 118 8.61 4.58 -13.78
C GLU A 118 8.51 6.04 -13.29
N ILE A 119 7.53 6.34 -12.42
CA ILE A 119 7.42 7.64 -11.78
C ILE A 119 8.52 7.81 -10.74
N PHE A 120 8.78 6.79 -9.92
CA PHE A 120 9.81 6.82 -8.88
C PHE A 120 11.22 7.03 -9.44
N ALA A 121 11.50 6.54 -10.65
CA ALA A 121 12.79 6.71 -11.32
C ALA A 121 13.08 8.15 -11.82
N ARG A 122 12.15 9.10 -11.68
CA ARG A 122 12.36 10.49 -12.09
C ARG A 122 13.21 11.22 -11.05
N GLU A 123 14.13 12.07 -11.50
CA GLU A 123 15.08 12.81 -10.65
C GLU A 123 14.41 13.68 -9.56
N ASP A 124 13.17 14.14 -9.80
CA ASP A 124 12.42 14.99 -8.89
C ASP A 124 11.44 14.21 -8.00
N THR A 125 11.67 12.91 -7.76
CA THR A 125 10.77 12.03 -7.02
C THR A 125 11.49 11.31 -5.90
N ASP A 126 11.10 11.58 -4.66
CA ASP A 126 11.63 10.90 -3.47
C ASP A 126 10.73 9.74 -3.02
N SER A 127 9.43 9.84 -3.28
CA SER A 127 8.47 8.76 -3.01
C SER A 127 7.24 8.81 -3.92
N VAL A 128 6.58 7.65 -4.05
CA VAL A 128 5.36 7.50 -4.84
C VAL A 128 4.26 6.90 -3.98
N LEU A 129 3.03 7.42 -4.12
CA LEU A 129 1.83 6.82 -3.55
C LEU A 129 0.80 6.51 -4.64
N SER A 130 0.02 5.45 -4.44
CA SER A 130 -1.11 5.14 -5.31
C SER A 130 -2.32 6.00 -4.97
N ALA A 131 -2.94 6.62 -5.97
CA ALA A 131 -4.10 7.48 -5.80
C ALA A 131 -5.11 7.32 -6.93
N VAL A 132 -6.35 7.70 -6.67
CA VAL A 132 -7.41 7.74 -7.67
C VAL A 132 -8.02 9.12 -7.76
N LYS A 133 -8.32 9.57 -8.97
CA LYS A 133 -9.00 10.84 -9.17
C LYS A 133 -10.48 10.72 -8.83
N GLN A 134 -10.98 11.59 -7.95
CA GLN A 134 -12.36 11.64 -7.49
C GLN A 134 -13.01 12.97 -7.89
N TYR A 135 -14.30 12.90 -8.23
CA TYR A 135 -15.12 14.05 -8.65
C TYR A 135 -16.30 14.24 -7.68
N ARG A 136 -16.02 14.17 -6.37
CA ARG A 136 -17.04 14.30 -5.32
C ARG A 136 -16.93 15.67 -4.64
N PHE A 137 -18.07 16.23 -4.28
CA PHE A 137 -18.15 17.42 -3.44
C PHE A 137 -18.12 17.00 -1.98
N ASN A 138 -17.10 17.46 -1.27
CA ASN A 138 -16.85 17.06 0.12
C ASN A 138 -17.35 18.14 1.08
N TRP A 139 -17.82 17.69 2.23
CA TRP A 139 -18.30 18.53 3.32
C TRP A 139 -17.61 18.12 4.62
N SER A 140 -17.31 19.09 5.47
CA SER A 140 -16.96 18.90 6.86
C SER A 140 -18.13 19.34 7.75
N VAL A 141 -18.24 18.72 8.92
CA VAL A 141 -19.25 19.07 9.91
C VAL A 141 -18.54 19.47 11.21
N ASP A 142 -18.85 20.62 11.77
CA ASP A 142 -18.29 21.09 13.02
C ASP A 142 -18.98 20.46 14.26
N GLU A 143 -18.47 20.80 15.45
CA GLU A 143 -19.02 20.29 16.73
C GLU A 143 -20.49 20.69 16.99
N LYS A 144 -20.98 21.71 16.29
CA LYS A 144 -22.38 22.19 16.36
C LYS A 144 -23.28 21.56 15.32
N GLY A 145 -22.74 20.65 14.47
CA GLY A 145 -23.48 20.00 13.39
C GLY A 145 -23.65 20.88 12.15
N ILE A 146 -22.89 21.99 12.02
CA ILE A 146 -22.95 22.86 10.84
C ILE A 146 -22.03 22.29 9.75
N ALA A 147 -22.60 22.07 8.55
CA ALA A 147 -21.88 21.55 7.40
C ALA A 147 -21.28 22.66 6.54
N THR A 148 -20.02 22.52 6.15
CA THR A 148 -19.28 23.46 5.28
C THR A 148 -18.65 22.71 4.13
N PRO A 149 -18.74 23.18 2.85
CA PRO A 149 -18.06 22.55 1.73
C PRO A 149 -16.55 22.75 1.86
N THR A 150 -15.76 21.73 1.48
CA THR A 150 -14.29 21.75 1.66
C THR A 150 -13.52 21.87 0.35
N ASN A 151 -14.14 21.60 -0.79
CA ASN A 151 -13.43 21.55 -2.07
C ASN A 151 -14.18 22.23 -3.24
N TYR A 152 -15.20 23.01 -2.96
CA TYR A 152 -15.90 23.82 -3.96
C TYR A 152 -16.61 25.02 -3.32
N ASP A 153 -16.97 26.02 -4.12
CA ASP A 153 -17.80 27.15 -3.72
C ASP A 153 -19.29 26.77 -3.84
N VAL A 154 -20.03 26.80 -2.73
CA VAL A 154 -21.46 26.43 -2.69
C VAL A 154 -22.33 27.40 -3.49
N PHE A 155 -21.92 28.68 -3.58
CA PHE A 155 -22.64 29.72 -4.32
C PHE A 155 -22.30 29.73 -5.82
N ASN A 156 -21.21 29.09 -6.21
CA ASN A 156 -20.79 28.90 -7.60
C ASN A 156 -20.41 27.43 -7.85
N ARG A 157 -21.37 26.54 -7.59
CA ARG A 157 -21.15 25.10 -7.71
C ARG A 157 -20.83 24.72 -9.16
N PRO A 158 -19.64 24.17 -9.46
CA PRO A 158 -19.27 23.76 -10.80
C PRO A 158 -20.10 22.55 -11.26
N ARG A 159 -20.33 22.43 -12.57
CA ARG A 159 -20.85 21.18 -13.14
C ARG A 159 -19.75 20.11 -13.06
N ARG A 160 -20.14 18.84 -13.11
CA ARG A 160 -19.20 17.71 -12.98
C ARG A 160 -18.06 17.76 -14.02
N GLN A 161 -18.35 18.18 -15.25
CA GLN A 161 -17.37 18.32 -16.33
C GLN A 161 -16.43 19.53 -16.16
N ASP A 162 -16.82 20.51 -15.37
CA ASP A 162 -16.06 21.74 -15.10
C ASP A 162 -15.32 21.67 -13.76
N PHE A 163 -15.42 20.55 -13.04
CA PHE A 163 -14.76 20.31 -11.77
C PHE A 163 -13.54 19.43 -11.99
N ASP A 164 -12.35 19.96 -11.71
CA ASP A 164 -11.08 19.23 -11.93
C ASP A 164 -10.92 17.97 -11.06
N GLY A 165 -11.74 17.85 -10.01
CA GLY A 165 -11.64 16.76 -9.06
C GLY A 165 -10.41 16.91 -8.15
N TYR A 166 -10.09 15.83 -7.43
CA TYR A 166 -8.94 15.75 -6.53
C TYR A 166 -8.44 14.32 -6.45
N LEU A 167 -7.19 14.15 -6.01
CA LEU A 167 -6.60 12.84 -5.81
C LEU A 167 -6.94 12.34 -4.41
N VAL A 168 -7.33 11.07 -4.32
CA VAL A 168 -7.56 10.37 -3.07
C VAL A 168 -6.61 9.17 -3.00
N GLU A 169 -5.81 9.13 -1.96
CA GLU A 169 -4.96 8.00 -1.64
C GLU A 169 -5.83 6.73 -1.47
N ASN A 170 -5.53 5.67 -2.23
CA ASN A 170 -6.29 4.43 -2.18
C ASN A 170 -5.61 3.33 -1.34
N GLY A 171 -4.37 3.58 -0.91
CA GLY A 171 -3.61 2.69 -0.04
C GLY A 171 -3.11 1.41 -0.71
N ALA A 172 -3.14 1.31 -2.04
CA ALA A 172 -2.75 0.07 -2.70
C ALA A 172 -1.24 -0.17 -2.60
N PHE A 173 -0.42 0.85 -2.91
CA PHE A 173 1.03 0.76 -2.77
C PHE A 173 1.71 2.10 -2.52
N TYR A 174 2.95 2.03 -2.00
CA TYR A 174 3.84 3.15 -1.74
C TYR A 174 5.27 2.75 -2.07
N ILE A 175 6.04 3.61 -2.76
CA ILE A 175 7.43 3.35 -3.12
C ILE A 175 8.31 4.42 -2.50
N THR A 176 9.39 4.00 -1.85
CA THR A 176 10.41 4.90 -1.29
C THR A 176 11.78 4.20 -1.25
N SER A 177 12.85 4.95 -1.09
CA SER A 177 14.18 4.37 -0.84
C SER A 177 14.31 3.87 0.60
N LYS A 178 15.21 2.90 0.85
CA LYS A 178 15.57 2.48 2.22
C LYS A 178 16.12 3.66 3.03
N ALA A 179 16.94 4.50 2.39
CA ALA A 179 17.54 5.66 3.06
C ALA A 179 16.48 6.66 3.52
N ASP A 180 15.50 6.99 2.66
CA ASP A 180 14.42 7.91 2.99
C ASP A 180 13.46 7.34 4.02
N LEU A 181 13.12 6.04 3.93
CA LEU A 181 12.33 5.34 4.95
C LEU A 181 12.98 5.43 6.34
N LEU A 182 14.28 5.12 6.43
CA LEU A 182 15.01 5.15 7.71
C LEU A 182 15.15 6.59 8.25
N LYS A 183 15.37 7.56 7.38
CA LYS A 183 15.51 8.98 7.75
C LYS A 183 14.18 9.60 8.20
N SER A 184 13.11 9.37 7.45
CA SER A 184 11.80 9.98 7.70
C SER A 184 10.94 9.20 8.70
N GLN A 185 11.23 7.92 8.93
CA GLN A 185 10.42 6.97 9.68
C GLN A 185 9.00 6.83 9.11
N ASN A 186 8.82 7.11 7.80
CA ASN A 186 7.53 7.15 7.13
C ASN A 186 7.61 6.49 5.74
N ARG A 187 6.49 5.93 5.27
CA ARG A 187 6.34 5.30 3.96
C ARG A 187 6.44 6.27 2.78
N VAL A 188 6.25 7.56 3.02
CA VAL A 188 6.39 8.65 2.03
C VAL A 188 7.09 9.83 2.65
N SER A 189 7.98 10.48 1.89
CA SER A 189 8.70 11.68 2.30
C SER A 189 9.25 12.41 1.08
N GLY A 190 9.75 13.64 1.29
CA GLY A 190 10.35 14.46 0.22
C GLY A 190 9.34 14.88 -0.85
N ASN A 191 9.74 14.84 -2.10
CA ASN A 191 8.90 15.11 -3.26
C ASN A 191 8.03 13.89 -3.58
N ILE A 192 6.79 13.91 -3.13
CA ILE A 192 5.83 12.82 -3.26
C ILE A 192 5.09 12.95 -4.60
N LYS A 193 5.10 11.92 -5.43
CA LYS A 193 4.33 11.89 -6.69
C LYS A 193 3.20 10.87 -6.60
N PRO A 194 2.01 11.21 -7.09
CA PRO A 194 0.90 10.25 -7.22
C PRO A 194 1.06 9.38 -8.48
N CYS A 195 0.65 8.12 -8.35
CA CYS A 195 0.47 7.18 -9.45
C CYS A 195 -1.01 6.81 -9.60
#